data_6e7b7b5c1d612b0993c135196e40eef3
#
_entry.id   6e7b7b5c1d612b0993c135196e40eef3
#
_cell.length_a   1.000
_cell.length_b   1.000
_cell.length_c   1.000
_cell.angle_alpha   90.00
_cell.angle_beta   90.00
_cell.angle_gamma   90.00
#
_symmetry.space_group_name_H-M   'P 1'
#
loop_
_entity.id
_entity.type
_entity.pdbx_description
1 polymer ?
#
loop_
_entity_poly.entity_id
_entity_poly.type
_entity_poly.pdbx_seq_one_letter_code
_entity_poly.pdbx_strand_id
1 'polypeptide(L)'
;MMRVRWGTPPVVVLGLAAIYLLAGKLGLLLAFVHASATAVWPPTGIALAAFLLLGYRVWPGIFLGAFLVNLTTAGSVATTLGIATGNTLEGLAGAYLVNRFAHGAHAFDRPQDVFKFAVLAGLASTTVSSFFGVTSLALGGYADWAEYGRIWLTWWLGDAGGALIVAPVLLLWGQDPRAHWTLAQVKEVGLLLVTLLLVGLAVFGGVLPITIETYPLGFLCIPILLWTAFRFGPRETATATLLLSGIAIWGTLSGFGPFARETQNESLLLLQAFMGVTAIMALALAAGVTEQRRAEAALTREAANTRAILDMALDAVIGMDEHGVITNWNPRAEVIFGWTAGEAVGEKLSEVVIPPQYREAHIRGLRHFLATGQGPVLNRRIEITALRRDGTEFPVELSILPLKVGASYRFNAFIADISERQRAKEELERLVRDLMDALAQVKTMKGLLPICSSCKKIRSDENYWKNIETYIEEHSEASFTHGICPDCVQKLYGYQPKIEGKR
;
A
#
# COMPACT_ATOMS: atom_id res chain seq x y z
N MET A 1 -10.76 -13.76 1.80
CA MET A 1 -11.03 -15.12 2.32
C MET A 1 -12.09 -15.78 1.45
N MET A 2 -11.68 -16.48 0.39
CA MET A 2 -12.60 -17.22 -0.50
C MET A 2 -12.93 -18.57 0.14
N ARG A 3 -14.23 -18.81 0.40
CA ARG A 3 -14.73 -20.08 0.95
C ARG A 3 -14.40 -21.24 0.00
N VAL A 4 -13.63 -22.18 0.52
CA VAL A 4 -13.21 -23.42 -0.14
C VAL A 4 -14.43 -24.29 -0.41
N ARG A 5 -14.88 -24.38 -1.66
CA ARG A 5 -15.75 -25.45 -2.14
C ARG A 5 -14.94 -26.74 -2.21
N TRP A 6 -15.43 -27.79 -1.58
CA TRP A 6 -14.83 -29.13 -1.57
C TRP A 6 -14.90 -29.73 -2.98
N GLY A 7 -13.72 -30.04 -3.56
CA GLY A 7 -13.55 -30.72 -4.85
C GLY A 7 -13.05 -29.78 -5.96
N THR A 8 -11.89 -30.11 -6.55
CA THR A 8 -11.45 -29.50 -7.82
C THR A 8 -12.41 -29.96 -8.90
N PRO A 9 -13.00 -29.07 -9.72
CA PRO A 9 -13.90 -29.50 -10.80
C PRO A 9 -13.16 -30.51 -11.70
N PRO A 10 -13.78 -31.64 -12.10
CA PRO A 10 -13.17 -32.62 -13.00
C PRO A 10 -12.62 -32.00 -14.28
N VAL A 11 -13.27 -30.95 -14.78
CA VAL A 11 -12.85 -30.19 -15.95
C VAL A 11 -11.45 -29.57 -15.78
N VAL A 12 -11.11 -29.04 -14.58
CA VAL A 12 -9.77 -28.47 -14.30
C VAL A 12 -8.72 -29.58 -14.28
N VAL A 13 -9.02 -30.73 -13.69
CA VAL A 13 -8.11 -31.89 -13.64
C VAL A 13 -7.85 -32.43 -15.04
N LEU A 14 -8.89 -32.61 -15.85
CA LEU A 14 -8.76 -33.12 -17.22
C LEU A 14 -8.09 -32.09 -18.14
N GLY A 15 -8.44 -30.81 -18.00
CA GLY A 15 -7.80 -29.72 -18.75
C GLY A 15 -6.30 -29.64 -18.46
N LEU A 16 -5.93 -29.73 -17.19
CA LEU A 16 -4.53 -29.70 -16.77
C LEU A 16 -3.76 -30.96 -17.26
N ALA A 17 -4.39 -32.14 -17.20
CA ALA A 17 -3.82 -33.36 -17.74
C ALA A 17 -3.57 -33.26 -19.25
N ALA A 18 -4.52 -32.70 -19.99
CA ALA A 18 -4.39 -32.47 -21.42
C ALA A 18 -3.26 -31.48 -21.78
N ILE A 19 -3.18 -30.33 -21.03
CA ILE A 19 -2.11 -29.35 -21.21
C ILE A 19 -0.75 -29.97 -20.89
N TYR A 20 -0.63 -30.73 -19.80
CA TYR A 20 0.58 -31.44 -19.43
C TYR A 20 1.00 -32.44 -20.50
N LEU A 21 0.05 -33.27 -21.02
CA LEU A 21 0.28 -34.23 -22.08
C LEU A 21 0.79 -33.54 -23.33
N LEU A 22 0.12 -32.48 -23.81
CA LEU A 22 0.53 -31.76 -25.02
C LEU A 22 1.92 -31.13 -24.85
N ALA A 23 2.16 -30.45 -23.73
CA ALA A 23 3.47 -29.86 -23.45
C ALA A 23 4.58 -30.91 -23.31
N GLY A 24 4.27 -32.07 -22.71
CA GLY A 24 5.19 -33.19 -22.63
C GLY A 24 5.52 -33.78 -24.00
N LYS A 25 4.54 -33.98 -24.86
CA LYS A 25 4.78 -34.46 -26.24
C LYS A 25 5.61 -33.48 -27.07
N LEU A 26 5.33 -32.17 -26.96
CA LEU A 26 6.15 -31.13 -27.58
C LEU A 26 7.58 -31.13 -27.02
N GLY A 27 7.74 -31.27 -25.72
CA GLY A 27 9.07 -31.40 -25.09
C GLY A 27 9.87 -32.61 -25.61
N LEU A 28 9.21 -33.77 -25.76
CA LEU A 28 9.85 -34.98 -26.26
C LEU A 28 10.29 -34.90 -27.76
N LEU A 29 9.71 -34.00 -28.58
CA LEU A 29 10.24 -33.71 -29.89
C LEU A 29 11.66 -33.12 -29.85
N LEU A 30 12.07 -32.62 -28.69
CA LEU A 30 13.41 -32.07 -28.40
C LEU A 30 14.29 -33.04 -27.61
N ALA A 31 13.95 -34.34 -27.56
CA ALA A 31 14.69 -35.38 -26.86
C ALA A 31 15.81 -35.95 -27.75
N PHE A 32 17.06 -36.00 -27.25
CA PHE A 32 18.23 -36.39 -28.03
C PHE A 32 19.15 -37.41 -27.35
N VAL A 33 19.35 -37.29 -26.02
CA VAL A 33 20.26 -38.21 -25.29
C VAL A 33 19.57 -39.54 -24.96
N HIS A 34 18.31 -39.44 -24.59
CA HIS A 34 17.42 -40.58 -24.34
C HIS A 34 16.00 -40.15 -24.71
N ALA A 35 15.17 -41.09 -25.16
CA ALA A 35 13.81 -40.82 -25.58
C ALA A 35 12.93 -40.11 -24.55
N SER A 36 13.37 -40.08 -23.29
CA SER A 36 12.67 -39.43 -22.15
C SER A 36 13.43 -38.26 -21.52
N ALA A 37 14.59 -37.81 -22.09
CA ALA A 37 15.40 -36.70 -21.56
C ALA A 37 15.53 -35.55 -22.58
N THR A 38 15.10 -34.36 -22.22
CA THR A 38 14.97 -33.19 -23.12
C THR A 38 15.77 -31.98 -22.65
N ALA A 39 16.05 -31.04 -23.54
CA ALA A 39 16.74 -29.78 -23.22
C ALA A 39 16.00 -28.94 -22.16
N VAL A 40 14.70 -28.88 -22.27
CA VAL A 40 13.78 -28.23 -21.29
C VAL A 40 12.55 -29.13 -21.20
N TRP A 41 12.10 -29.36 -19.99
CA TRP A 41 10.86 -30.11 -19.73
C TRP A 41 9.72 -29.17 -19.30
N PRO A 42 8.93 -28.62 -20.24
CA PRO A 42 7.88 -27.65 -19.92
C PRO A 42 6.85 -28.13 -18.90
N PRO A 43 6.51 -29.45 -18.85
CA PRO A 43 5.54 -29.96 -17.87
C PRO A 43 5.94 -29.72 -16.40
N THR A 44 7.21 -29.69 -16.03
CA THR A 44 7.66 -29.30 -14.68
C THR A 44 7.24 -27.88 -14.34
N GLY A 45 7.46 -26.94 -15.28
CA GLY A 45 7.02 -25.55 -15.09
C GLY A 45 5.49 -25.42 -14.99
N ILE A 46 4.75 -26.20 -15.78
CA ILE A 46 3.27 -26.25 -15.73
C ILE A 46 2.79 -26.81 -14.40
N ALA A 47 3.37 -27.93 -13.93
CA ALA A 47 3.01 -28.53 -12.65
C ALA A 47 3.25 -27.59 -11.48
N LEU A 48 4.43 -26.97 -11.44
CA LEU A 48 4.80 -26.00 -10.40
C LEU A 48 3.89 -24.78 -10.40
N ALA A 49 3.62 -24.19 -11.55
CA ALA A 49 2.69 -23.07 -11.69
C ALA A 49 1.26 -23.46 -11.28
N ALA A 50 0.79 -24.64 -11.69
CA ALA A 50 -0.54 -25.12 -11.33
C ALA A 50 -0.68 -25.31 -9.80
N PHE A 51 0.32 -25.91 -9.13
CA PHE A 51 0.29 -26.07 -7.68
C PHE A 51 0.36 -24.75 -6.94
N LEU A 52 1.12 -23.76 -7.43
CA LEU A 52 1.24 -22.44 -6.79
C LEU A 52 0.01 -21.56 -7.01
N LEU A 53 -0.66 -21.64 -8.18
CA LEU A 53 -1.83 -20.84 -8.51
C LEU A 53 -3.15 -21.48 -8.10
N LEU A 54 -3.29 -22.80 -8.29
CA LEU A 54 -4.56 -23.53 -8.09
C LEU A 54 -4.57 -24.36 -6.79
N GLY A 55 -3.39 -24.53 -6.17
CA GLY A 55 -3.19 -25.30 -4.95
C GLY A 55 -2.94 -26.79 -5.20
N TYR A 56 -2.54 -27.51 -4.14
CA TYR A 56 -2.11 -28.92 -4.21
C TYR A 56 -3.18 -29.91 -4.71
N ARG A 57 -4.46 -29.53 -4.65
CA ARG A 57 -5.60 -30.39 -5.03
C ARG A 57 -5.63 -30.76 -6.51
N VAL A 58 -4.89 -30.06 -7.36
CA VAL A 58 -4.81 -30.36 -8.80
C VAL A 58 -3.83 -31.49 -9.12
N TRP A 59 -3.18 -32.11 -8.11
CA TRP A 59 -2.22 -33.19 -8.30
C TRP A 59 -2.71 -34.35 -9.17
N PRO A 60 -4.03 -34.75 -9.16
CA PRO A 60 -4.47 -35.84 -10.04
C PRO A 60 -4.36 -35.50 -11.53
N GLY A 61 -4.51 -34.18 -11.88
CA GLY A 61 -4.32 -33.73 -13.27
C GLY A 61 -2.87 -33.82 -13.71
N ILE A 62 -1.93 -33.46 -12.85
CA ILE A 62 -0.49 -33.57 -13.12
C ILE A 62 -0.10 -35.05 -13.24
N PHE A 63 -0.53 -35.88 -12.29
CA PHE A 63 -0.25 -37.32 -12.33
C PHE A 63 -0.78 -37.99 -13.59
N LEU A 64 -2.06 -37.73 -13.94
CA LEU A 64 -2.69 -38.27 -15.14
C LEU A 64 -1.97 -37.80 -16.41
N GLY A 65 -1.63 -36.52 -16.50
CA GLY A 65 -0.89 -35.96 -17.64
C GLY A 65 0.50 -36.62 -17.77
N ALA A 66 1.25 -36.71 -16.67
CA ALA A 66 2.56 -37.38 -16.65
C ALA A 66 2.45 -38.84 -17.00
N PHE A 67 1.45 -39.59 -16.46
CA PHE A 67 1.18 -40.97 -16.81
C PHE A 67 0.91 -41.14 -18.30
N LEU A 68 0.03 -40.32 -18.88
CA LEU A 68 -0.33 -40.41 -20.33
C LEU A 68 0.84 -40.07 -21.26
N VAL A 69 1.69 -39.10 -20.91
CA VAL A 69 2.90 -38.80 -21.70
C VAL A 69 3.78 -40.00 -21.79
N ASN A 70 4.10 -40.61 -20.62
CA ASN A 70 5.07 -41.72 -20.54
C ASN A 70 4.50 -43.05 -21.09
N LEU A 71 3.20 -43.31 -20.84
CA LEU A 71 2.53 -44.51 -21.40
C LEU A 71 2.55 -44.53 -22.94
N THR A 72 2.54 -43.37 -23.56
CA THR A 72 2.55 -43.22 -25.05
C THR A 72 3.95 -42.93 -25.62
N THR A 73 5.01 -43.03 -24.82
CA THR A 73 6.40 -42.78 -25.29
C THR A 73 7.17 -44.11 -25.35
N ALA A 74 7.78 -44.54 -24.29
CA ALA A 74 8.54 -45.80 -24.21
C ALA A 74 8.55 -46.26 -22.75
N GLY A 75 8.34 -47.59 -22.53
CA GLY A 75 8.37 -48.17 -21.20
C GLY A 75 7.17 -49.07 -20.91
N SER A 76 7.20 -49.70 -19.74
CA SER A 76 6.09 -50.50 -19.24
C SER A 76 5.13 -49.65 -18.39
N VAL A 77 3.95 -50.17 -18.09
CA VAL A 77 3.02 -49.52 -17.14
C VAL A 77 3.69 -49.23 -15.81
N ALA A 78 4.54 -50.14 -15.30
CA ALA A 78 5.26 -49.97 -14.06
C ALA A 78 6.27 -48.83 -14.08
N THR A 79 7.06 -48.69 -15.17
CA THR A 79 7.99 -47.55 -15.37
C THR A 79 7.24 -46.24 -15.50
N THR A 80 6.11 -46.22 -16.21
CA THR A 80 5.24 -45.07 -16.39
C THR A 80 4.66 -44.59 -15.04
N LEU A 81 4.22 -45.50 -14.18
CA LEU A 81 3.74 -45.16 -12.83
C LEU A 81 4.84 -44.55 -11.97
N GLY A 82 6.05 -45.10 -12.02
CA GLY A 82 7.22 -44.60 -11.29
C GLY A 82 7.56 -43.14 -11.74
N ILE A 83 7.64 -42.93 -13.05
CA ILE A 83 7.91 -41.57 -13.63
C ILE A 83 6.80 -40.58 -13.26
N ALA A 84 5.53 -40.94 -13.42
CA ALA A 84 4.41 -40.07 -13.10
C ALA A 84 4.36 -39.69 -11.59
N THR A 85 4.72 -40.67 -10.74
CA THR A 85 4.86 -40.42 -9.29
C THR A 85 5.97 -39.43 -9.02
N GLY A 86 7.15 -39.62 -9.62
CA GLY A 86 8.30 -38.72 -9.47
C GLY A 86 7.98 -37.28 -9.89
N ASN A 87 7.42 -37.09 -11.11
CA ASN A 87 7.04 -35.78 -11.62
C ASN A 87 5.99 -35.08 -10.75
N THR A 88 5.04 -35.82 -10.20
CA THR A 88 4.02 -35.28 -9.30
C THR A 88 4.61 -34.87 -7.96
N LEU A 89 5.45 -35.70 -7.37
CA LEU A 89 6.12 -35.39 -6.10
C LEU A 89 7.10 -34.22 -6.22
N GLU A 90 7.82 -34.14 -7.33
CA GLU A 90 8.66 -32.98 -7.68
C GLU A 90 7.86 -31.67 -7.61
N GLY A 91 6.76 -31.57 -8.36
CA GLY A 91 5.93 -30.38 -8.39
C GLY A 91 5.32 -30.04 -7.02
N LEU A 92 4.87 -31.06 -6.25
CA LEU A 92 4.36 -30.88 -4.91
C LEU A 92 5.45 -30.38 -3.93
N ALA A 93 6.64 -31.00 -3.98
CA ALA A 93 7.77 -30.62 -3.14
C ALA A 93 8.24 -29.20 -3.48
N GLY A 94 8.41 -28.88 -4.77
CA GLY A 94 8.79 -27.55 -5.24
C GLY A 94 7.78 -26.48 -4.79
N ALA A 95 6.50 -26.70 -5.01
CA ALA A 95 5.45 -25.77 -4.57
C ALA A 95 5.40 -25.63 -3.03
N TYR A 96 5.61 -26.70 -2.28
CA TYR A 96 5.69 -26.65 -0.82
C TYR A 96 6.87 -25.78 -0.36
N LEU A 97 8.06 -26.01 -0.92
CA LEU A 97 9.27 -25.27 -0.56
C LEU A 97 9.14 -23.79 -0.93
N VAL A 98 8.63 -23.48 -2.13
CA VAL A 98 8.40 -22.10 -2.58
C VAL A 98 7.35 -21.39 -1.72
N ASN A 99 6.23 -22.06 -1.40
CA ASN A 99 5.23 -21.48 -0.49
C ASN A 99 5.80 -21.19 0.91
N ARG A 100 6.68 -22.08 1.40
CA ARG A 100 7.23 -21.98 2.76
C ARG A 100 8.35 -20.94 2.89
N PHE A 101 9.17 -20.75 1.85
CA PHE A 101 10.43 -20.01 1.94
C PHE A 101 10.58 -18.87 0.93
N ALA A 102 9.76 -18.82 -0.13
CA ALA A 102 9.89 -17.87 -1.23
C ALA A 102 8.54 -17.18 -1.60
N HIS A 103 7.63 -17.02 -0.65
CA HIS A 103 6.35 -16.34 -0.81
C HIS A 103 5.40 -16.93 -1.87
N GLY A 104 5.54 -18.18 -2.25
CA GLY A 104 4.61 -18.90 -3.14
C GLY A 104 4.54 -18.31 -4.52
N ALA A 105 3.31 -18.02 -4.97
CA ALA A 105 3.08 -17.43 -6.29
C ALA A 105 3.79 -16.06 -6.46
N HIS A 106 4.06 -15.32 -5.39
CA HIS A 106 4.77 -14.03 -5.37
C HIS A 106 6.30 -14.13 -5.32
N ALA A 107 6.86 -15.28 -5.67
CA ALA A 107 8.31 -15.53 -5.63
C ALA A 107 9.14 -14.59 -6.55
N PHE A 108 8.49 -13.91 -7.50
CA PHE A 108 9.16 -13.00 -8.43
C PHE A 108 8.97 -11.51 -8.10
N ASP A 109 8.42 -11.20 -6.92
CA ASP A 109 8.26 -9.81 -6.46
C ASP A 109 9.55 -9.23 -5.86
N ARG A 110 10.48 -10.10 -5.38
CA ARG A 110 11.74 -9.73 -4.71
C ARG A 110 12.92 -10.54 -5.22
N PRO A 111 14.11 -9.94 -5.42
CA PRO A 111 15.29 -10.66 -5.89
C PRO A 111 15.65 -11.87 -5.05
N GLN A 112 15.58 -11.73 -3.73
CA GLN A 112 15.91 -12.81 -2.79
C GLN A 112 15.01 -14.04 -2.97
N ASP A 113 13.74 -13.84 -3.29
CA ASP A 113 12.79 -14.92 -3.48
C ASP A 113 12.94 -15.57 -4.85
N VAL A 114 13.42 -14.84 -5.87
CA VAL A 114 13.84 -15.40 -7.16
C VAL A 114 14.99 -16.38 -6.96
N PHE A 115 16.02 -16.04 -6.18
CA PHE A 115 17.11 -16.95 -5.87
C PHE A 115 16.64 -18.17 -5.07
N LYS A 116 15.79 -17.97 -4.06
CA LYS A 116 15.18 -19.08 -3.32
C LYS A 116 14.36 -20.00 -4.22
N PHE A 117 13.56 -19.42 -5.13
CA PHE A 117 12.79 -20.18 -6.12
C PHE A 117 13.74 -21.01 -7.00
N ALA A 118 14.80 -20.41 -7.51
CA ALA A 118 15.77 -21.10 -8.34
C ALA A 118 16.42 -22.29 -7.62
N VAL A 119 16.82 -22.12 -6.37
CA VAL A 119 17.42 -23.18 -5.58
C VAL A 119 16.38 -24.25 -5.18
N LEU A 120 15.23 -23.85 -4.66
CA LEU A 120 14.25 -24.76 -4.07
C LEU A 120 13.42 -25.50 -5.12
N ALA A 121 12.90 -24.77 -6.11
CA ALA A 121 12.08 -25.34 -7.16
C ALA A 121 12.88 -25.71 -8.42
N GLY A 122 13.89 -24.92 -8.78
CA GLY A 122 14.69 -25.16 -9.98
C GLY A 122 15.72 -26.27 -9.77
N LEU A 123 16.41 -26.33 -8.64
CA LEU A 123 17.49 -27.29 -8.41
C LEU A 123 17.13 -28.42 -7.45
N ALA A 124 16.57 -28.12 -6.28
CA ALA A 124 16.35 -29.12 -5.24
C ALA A 124 15.16 -30.03 -5.52
N SER A 125 13.97 -29.48 -5.88
CA SER A 125 12.79 -30.34 -6.09
C SER A 125 12.91 -31.22 -7.36
N THR A 126 13.61 -30.74 -8.39
CA THR A 126 13.81 -31.46 -9.65
C THR A 126 14.67 -32.72 -9.53
N THR A 127 15.46 -32.85 -8.44
CA THR A 127 16.17 -34.07 -8.15
C THR A 127 15.23 -35.26 -7.89
N VAL A 128 14.02 -35.00 -7.38
CA VAL A 128 13.01 -36.02 -7.09
C VAL A 128 12.55 -36.71 -8.37
N SER A 129 12.14 -35.93 -9.39
CA SER A 129 11.71 -36.48 -10.66
C SER A 129 12.82 -37.27 -11.33
N SER A 130 14.04 -36.73 -11.40
CA SER A 130 15.19 -37.36 -12.04
C SER A 130 15.54 -38.69 -11.34
N PHE A 131 15.47 -38.75 -10.00
CA PHE A 131 15.71 -39.97 -9.26
C PHE A 131 14.65 -41.03 -9.57
N PHE A 132 13.36 -40.72 -9.44
CA PHE A 132 12.27 -41.64 -9.71
C PHE A 132 12.26 -42.06 -11.18
N GLY A 133 12.45 -41.11 -12.12
CA GLY A 133 12.38 -41.33 -13.55
C GLY A 133 13.47 -42.29 -14.02
N VAL A 134 14.73 -41.96 -13.79
CA VAL A 134 15.86 -42.73 -14.27
C VAL A 134 15.95 -44.09 -13.57
N THR A 135 15.67 -44.15 -12.26
CA THR A 135 15.60 -45.42 -11.52
C THR A 135 14.53 -46.37 -12.07
N SER A 136 13.34 -45.82 -12.39
CA SER A 136 12.24 -46.59 -12.99
C SER A 136 12.62 -47.16 -14.36
N LEU A 137 13.30 -46.39 -15.19
CA LEU A 137 13.79 -46.81 -16.50
C LEU A 137 14.88 -47.89 -16.38
N ALA A 138 15.84 -47.70 -15.44
CA ALA A 138 16.93 -48.68 -15.23
C ALA A 138 16.43 -50.02 -14.69
N LEU A 139 15.53 -49.98 -13.69
CA LEU A 139 14.88 -51.20 -13.15
C LEU A 139 14.00 -51.90 -14.20
N GLY A 140 13.38 -51.15 -15.09
CA GLY A 140 12.57 -51.70 -16.17
C GLY A 140 13.36 -52.21 -17.36
N GLY A 141 14.68 -52.03 -17.38
CA GLY A 141 15.55 -52.44 -18.50
C GLY A 141 15.50 -51.50 -19.71
N TYR A 142 14.97 -50.31 -19.56
CA TYR A 142 14.88 -49.28 -20.60
C TYR A 142 16.04 -48.28 -20.60
N ALA A 143 16.88 -48.27 -19.56
CA ALA A 143 18.11 -47.51 -19.47
C ALA A 143 19.24 -48.39 -18.88
N ASP A 144 20.47 -48.24 -19.43
CA ASP A 144 21.64 -48.96 -18.90
C ASP A 144 22.09 -48.26 -17.60
N TRP A 145 22.40 -49.04 -16.59
CA TRP A 145 22.96 -48.56 -15.32
C TRP A 145 24.31 -47.85 -15.50
N ALA A 146 25.11 -48.20 -16.55
CA ALA A 146 26.34 -47.50 -16.86
C ALA A 146 26.09 -46.05 -17.33
N GLU A 147 24.95 -45.76 -17.93
CA GLU A 147 24.56 -44.43 -18.40
C GLU A 147 23.69 -43.66 -17.39
N TYR A 148 23.40 -44.26 -16.24
CA TYR A 148 22.48 -43.68 -15.23
C TYR A 148 22.79 -42.22 -14.90
N GLY A 149 24.05 -41.95 -14.56
CA GLY A 149 24.45 -40.57 -14.15
C GLY A 149 24.26 -39.52 -15.28
N ARG A 150 24.54 -39.93 -16.54
CA ARG A 150 24.40 -39.05 -17.70
C ARG A 150 22.92 -38.76 -18.00
N ILE A 151 22.07 -39.78 -17.95
CA ILE A 151 20.63 -39.62 -18.18
C ILE A 151 20.03 -38.81 -17.02
N TRP A 152 20.44 -39.09 -15.77
CA TRP A 152 20.00 -38.36 -14.59
C TRP A 152 20.32 -36.88 -14.65
N LEU A 153 21.55 -36.51 -15.03
CA LEU A 153 21.97 -35.12 -15.13
C LEU A 153 21.19 -34.38 -16.22
N THR A 154 21.03 -34.99 -17.40
CA THR A 154 20.26 -34.37 -18.49
C THR A 154 18.79 -34.21 -18.13
N TRP A 155 18.19 -35.19 -17.46
CA TRP A 155 16.81 -35.12 -16.99
C TRP A 155 16.65 -34.01 -15.96
N TRP A 156 17.49 -33.98 -14.94
CA TRP A 156 17.50 -32.98 -13.88
C TRP A 156 17.60 -31.56 -14.43
N LEU A 157 18.51 -31.31 -15.34
CA LEU A 157 18.66 -30.00 -15.96
C LEU A 157 17.50 -29.64 -16.90
N GLY A 158 16.88 -30.63 -17.53
CA GLY A 158 15.65 -30.43 -18.32
C GLY A 158 14.48 -29.95 -17.45
N ASP A 159 14.27 -30.61 -16.30
CA ASP A 159 13.25 -30.21 -15.32
C ASP A 159 13.57 -28.85 -14.70
N ALA A 160 14.84 -28.60 -14.34
CA ALA A 160 15.31 -27.29 -13.89
C ALA A 160 15.02 -26.18 -14.90
N GLY A 161 15.29 -26.44 -16.19
CA GLY A 161 14.95 -25.52 -17.27
C GLY A 161 13.44 -25.24 -17.36
N GLY A 162 12.61 -26.28 -17.23
CA GLY A 162 11.16 -26.13 -17.15
C GLY A 162 10.70 -25.26 -15.98
N ALA A 163 11.27 -25.49 -14.80
CA ALA A 163 10.97 -24.71 -13.61
C ALA A 163 11.43 -23.26 -13.70
N LEU A 164 12.63 -23.00 -14.27
CA LEU A 164 13.24 -21.65 -14.31
C LEU A 164 12.76 -20.77 -15.47
N ILE A 165 12.26 -21.37 -16.55
CA ILE A 165 11.90 -20.66 -17.76
C ILE A 165 10.38 -20.63 -17.96
N VAL A 166 9.71 -21.77 -17.78
CA VAL A 166 8.27 -21.89 -18.06
C VAL A 166 7.42 -21.49 -16.86
N ALA A 167 7.79 -21.93 -15.65
CA ALA A 167 6.99 -21.59 -14.46
C ALA A 167 6.88 -20.09 -14.20
N PRO A 168 7.94 -19.24 -14.32
CA PRO A 168 7.84 -17.80 -14.12
C PRO A 168 6.84 -17.14 -15.07
N VAL A 169 6.82 -17.53 -16.35
CA VAL A 169 5.88 -17.01 -17.33
C VAL A 169 4.45 -17.32 -16.91
N LEU A 170 4.17 -18.58 -16.58
CA LEU A 170 2.82 -19.00 -16.19
C LEU A 170 2.36 -18.36 -14.88
N LEU A 171 3.25 -18.22 -13.90
CA LEU A 171 2.95 -17.59 -12.63
C LEU A 171 2.65 -16.09 -12.79
N LEU A 172 3.51 -15.37 -13.50
CA LEU A 172 3.39 -13.91 -13.65
C LEU A 172 2.18 -13.52 -14.51
N TRP A 173 1.94 -14.23 -15.63
CA TRP A 173 0.74 -14.03 -16.45
C TRP A 173 -0.54 -14.56 -15.77
N GLY A 174 -0.44 -15.59 -14.94
CA GLY A 174 -1.56 -16.11 -14.17
C GLY A 174 -2.05 -15.18 -13.07
N GLN A 175 -1.15 -14.37 -12.50
CA GLN A 175 -1.47 -13.37 -11.46
C GLN A 175 -2.01 -12.07 -12.06
N ASP A 176 -1.43 -11.60 -13.16
CA ASP A 176 -1.85 -10.39 -13.86
C ASP A 176 -1.93 -10.64 -15.37
N PRO A 177 -3.07 -11.16 -15.87
CA PRO A 177 -3.23 -11.49 -17.27
C PRO A 177 -3.44 -10.26 -18.18
N ARG A 178 -3.68 -9.07 -17.60
CA ARG A 178 -3.95 -7.85 -18.37
C ARG A 178 -2.67 -7.06 -18.59
N ALA A 179 -2.35 -6.81 -19.84
CA ALA A 179 -1.27 -5.90 -20.23
C ALA A 179 -1.80 -4.46 -20.20
N HIS A 180 -1.43 -3.70 -19.18
CA HIS A 180 -1.78 -2.27 -19.06
C HIS A 180 -0.74 -1.38 -19.78
N TRP A 181 -0.44 -1.69 -21.05
CA TRP A 181 0.55 -0.95 -21.81
C TRP A 181 -0.04 0.29 -22.48
N THR A 182 0.66 1.40 -22.37
CA THR A 182 0.40 2.58 -23.21
C THR A 182 0.80 2.31 -24.65
N LEU A 183 0.29 3.10 -25.60
CA LEU A 183 0.65 2.95 -27.01
C LEU A 183 2.17 3.07 -27.26
N ALA A 184 2.85 3.91 -26.50
CA ALA A 184 4.31 4.05 -26.55
C ALA A 184 5.00 2.75 -26.10
N GLN A 185 4.53 2.14 -25.01
CA GLN A 185 5.05 0.86 -24.51
C GLN A 185 4.77 -0.29 -25.48
N VAL A 186 3.63 -0.33 -26.17
CA VAL A 186 3.34 -1.34 -27.19
C VAL A 186 4.37 -1.26 -28.33
N LYS A 187 4.71 -0.05 -28.81
CA LYS A 187 5.74 0.14 -29.83
C LYS A 187 7.11 -0.30 -29.32
N GLU A 188 7.44 -0.01 -28.08
CA GLU A 188 8.72 -0.40 -27.46
C GLU A 188 8.82 -1.92 -27.28
N VAL A 189 7.75 -2.60 -26.85
CA VAL A 189 7.67 -4.07 -26.80
C VAL A 189 7.85 -4.66 -28.19
N GLY A 190 7.21 -4.10 -29.23
CA GLY A 190 7.38 -4.52 -30.60
C GLY A 190 8.84 -4.42 -31.08
N LEU A 191 9.49 -3.27 -30.79
CA LEU A 191 10.90 -3.06 -31.11
C LEU A 191 11.79 -4.07 -30.38
N LEU A 192 11.52 -4.29 -29.08
CA LEU A 192 12.25 -5.24 -28.28
C LEU A 192 12.14 -6.68 -28.83
N LEU A 193 10.92 -7.11 -29.18
CA LEU A 193 10.69 -8.43 -29.74
C LEU A 193 11.40 -8.62 -31.11
N VAL A 194 11.36 -7.62 -31.97
CA VAL A 194 12.10 -7.62 -33.23
C VAL A 194 13.60 -7.69 -32.96
N THR A 195 14.12 -6.88 -32.03
CA THR A 195 15.55 -6.90 -31.69
C THR A 195 15.97 -8.26 -31.11
N LEU A 196 15.14 -8.83 -30.21
CA LEU A 196 15.37 -10.14 -29.59
C LEU A 196 15.43 -11.24 -30.69
N LEU A 197 14.50 -11.20 -31.63
CA LEU A 197 14.44 -12.14 -32.75
C LEU A 197 15.67 -11.99 -33.66
N LEU A 198 16.01 -10.76 -34.07
CA LEU A 198 17.16 -10.49 -34.95
C LEU A 198 18.48 -10.91 -34.31
N VAL A 199 18.73 -10.51 -33.07
CA VAL A 199 19.97 -10.86 -32.35
C VAL A 199 19.98 -12.35 -32.01
N GLY A 200 18.86 -12.94 -31.59
CA GLY A 200 18.74 -14.36 -31.33
C GLY A 200 19.02 -15.19 -32.55
N LEU A 201 18.44 -14.85 -33.72
CA LEU A 201 18.71 -15.53 -35.00
C LEU A 201 20.14 -15.30 -35.49
N ALA A 202 20.72 -14.12 -35.28
CA ALA A 202 22.11 -13.86 -35.62
C ALA A 202 23.07 -14.73 -34.79
N VAL A 203 22.77 -14.92 -33.48
CA VAL A 203 23.63 -15.69 -32.55
C VAL A 203 23.41 -17.20 -32.69
N PHE A 204 22.15 -17.66 -32.84
CA PHE A 204 21.78 -19.08 -32.80
C PHE A 204 21.28 -19.63 -34.13
N GLY A 205 20.96 -18.80 -35.11
CA GLY A 205 20.27 -19.23 -36.34
C GLY A 205 21.16 -19.59 -37.50
N GLY A 206 22.50 -19.59 -37.34
CA GLY A 206 23.44 -19.91 -38.41
C GLY A 206 23.45 -18.93 -39.60
N VAL A 207 22.86 -17.72 -39.43
CA VAL A 207 22.73 -16.71 -40.49
C VAL A 207 24.05 -16.01 -40.78
N LEU A 208 24.93 -15.92 -39.79
CA LEU A 208 26.25 -15.30 -39.96
C LEU A 208 27.29 -16.33 -40.44
N PRO A 209 28.06 -16.05 -41.49
CA PRO A 209 29.06 -16.97 -42.05
C PRO A 209 30.33 -17.07 -41.21
N ILE A 210 30.28 -16.72 -39.93
CA ILE A 210 31.43 -16.75 -39.02
C ILE A 210 31.46 -18.13 -38.37
N THR A 211 32.64 -18.71 -38.21
CA THR A 211 32.90 -19.89 -37.36
C THR A 211 32.67 -19.49 -35.90
N ILE A 212 31.39 -19.44 -35.52
CA ILE A 212 30.89 -18.89 -34.21
C ILE A 212 31.22 -19.84 -33.04
N GLU A 213 31.65 -21.07 -33.36
CA GLU A 213 31.94 -22.15 -32.41
C GLU A 213 32.99 -21.79 -31.33
N THR A 214 33.84 -20.79 -31.61
CA THR A 214 34.92 -20.37 -30.71
C THR A 214 34.59 -19.13 -29.87
N TYR A 215 33.52 -18.38 -30.18
CA TYR A 215 33.21 -17.12 -29.51
C TYR A 215 31.98 -17.22 -28.61
N PRO A 216 32.00 -16.63 -27.39
CA PRO A 216 30.88 -16.66 -26.44
C PRO A 216 29.77 -15.68 -26.83
N LEU A 217 29.31 -15.71 -28.10
CA LEU A 217 28.34 -14.74 -28.63
C LEU A 217 26.97 -14.78 -27.97
N GLY A 218 26.63 -15.84 -27.24
CA GLY A 218 25.39 -15.92 -26.41
C GLY A 218 25.18 -14.74 -25.49
N PHE A 219 26.28 -14.13 -25.03
CA PHE A 219 26.21 -12.95 -24.14
C PHE A 219 25.65 -11.70 -24.82
N LEU A 220 25.62 -11.60 -26.15
CA LEU A 220 25.00 -10.50 -26.90
C LEU A 220 23.50 -10.40 -26.68
N CYS A 221 22.84 -11.45 -26.21
CA CYS A 221 21.42 -11.45 -25.86
C CYS A 221 21.13 -10.84 -24.49
N ILE A 222 22.15 -10.75 -23.60
CA ILE A 222 21.96 -10.23 -22.24
C ILE A 222 21.49 -8.77 -22.22
N PRO A 223 22.07 -7.82 -23.02
CA PRO A 223 21.59 -6.43 -23.03
C PRO A 223 20.10 -6.30 -23.35
N ILE A 224 19.53 -7.18 -24.14
CA ILE A 224 18.10 -7.16 -24.49
C ILE A 224 17.26 -7.57 -23.28
N LEU A 225 17.70 -8.60 -22.55
CA LEU A 225 17.04 -9.03 -21.33
C LEU A 225 17.18 -7.99 -20.21
N LEU A 226 18.32 -7.30 -20.12
CA LEU A 226 18.50 -6.17 -19.22
C LEU A 226 17.55 -5.02 -19.58
N TRP A 227 17.42 -4.69 -20.87
CA TRP A 227 16.45 -3.70 -21.33
C TRP A 227 15.03 -4.05 -20.89
N THR A 228 14.57 -5.32 -21.07
CA THR A 228 13.27 -5.77 -20.57
C THR A 228 13.14 -5.62 -19.05
N ALA A 229 14.14 -6.03 -18.30
CA ALA A 229 14.15 -5.99 -16.85
C ALA A 229 14.05 -4.56 -16.31
N PHE A 230 14.85 -3.62 -16.89
CA PHE A 230 14.83 -2.22 -16.47
C PHE A 230 13.57 -1.47 -16.92
N ARG A 231 13.00 -1.84 -18.07
CA ARG A 231 11.92 -1.03 -18.64
C ARG A 231 10.53 -1.49 -18.25
N PHE A 232 10.28 -2.80 -18.24
CA PHE A 232 8.94 -3.36 -18.09
C PHE A 232 8.74 -4.03 -16.72
N GLY A 233 9.41 -5.10 -16.43
CA GLY A 233 9.32 -5.84 -15.19
C GLY A 233 9.46 -7.35 -15.32
N PRO A 234 9.20 -8.12 -14.24
CA PRO A 234 9.42 -9.57 -14.23
C PRO A 234 8.61 -10.34 -15.28
N ARG A 235 7.36 -9.95 -15.56
CA ARG A 235 6.47 -10.65 -16.49
C ARG A 235 6.98 -10.60 -17.94
N GLU A 236 7.31 -9.43 -18.41
CA GLU A 236 7.85 -9.21 -19.76
C GLU A 236 9.25 -9.82 -19.89
N THR A 237 10.06 -9.73 -18.84
CA THR A 237 11.39 -10.33 -18.78
C THR A 237 11.31 -11.86 -18.84
N ALA A 238 10.38 -12.50 -18.13
CA ALA A 238 10.13 -13.93 -18.21
C ALA A 238 9.74 -14.34 -19.63
N THR A 239 8.85 -13.57 -20.27
CA THR A 239 8.41 -13.82 -21.65
C THR A 239 9.56 -13.70 -22.65
N ALA A 240 10.38 -12.64 -22.54
CA ALA A 240 11.57 -12.46 -23.39
C ALA A 240 12.58 -13.60 -23.19
N THR A 241 12.78 -14.03 -21.94
CA THR A 241 13.66 -15.16 -21.60
C THR A 241 13.16 -16.48 -22.22
N LEU A 242 11.84 -16.74 -22.15
CA LEU A 242 11.25 -17.93 -22.78
C LEU A 242 11.43 -17.90 -24.29
N LEU A 243 11.19 -16.77 -24.95
CA LEU A 243 11.37 -16.63 -26.41
C LEU A 243 12.83 -16.82 -26.81
N LEU A 244 13.77 -16.19 -26.11
CA LEU A 244 15.20 -16.38 -26.34
C LEU A 244 15.61 -17.83 -26.16
N SER A 245 15.13 -18.49 -25.11
CA SER A 245 15.41 -19.91 -24.84
C SER A 245 14.88 -20.80 -25.99
N GLY A 246 13.70 -20.50 -26.53
CA GLY A 246 13.16 -21.21 -27.69
C GLY A 246 14.05 -21.07 -28.92
N ILE A 247 14.54 -19.86 -29.22
CA ILE A 247 15.46 -19.61 -30.34
C ILE A 247 16.79 -20.33 -30.12
N ALA A 248 17.35 -20.28 -28.92
CA ALA A 248 18.61 -20.90 -28.57
C ALA A 248 18.53 -22.43 -28.63
N ILE A 249 17.43 -23.02 -28.16
CA ILE A 249 17.16 -24.46 -28.26
C ILE A 249 17.10 -24.85 -29.75
N TRP A 250 16.25 -24.18 -30.55
CA TRP A 250 16.09 -24.49 -31.97
C TRP A 250 17.44 -24.42 -32.72
N GLY A 251 18.20 -23.34 -32.50
CA GLY A 251 19.48 -23.15 -33.18
C GLY A 251 20.51 -24.21 -32.78
N THR A 252 20.69 -24.46 -31.48
CA THR A 252 21.66 -25.44 -30.98
C THR A 252 21.32 -26.86 -31.49
N LEU A 253 20.04 -27.24 -31.50
CA LEU A 253 19.60 -28.56 -32.01
C LEU A 253 19.74 -28.69 -33.50
N SER A 254 19.68 -27.57 -34.23
CA SER A 254 19.96 -27.54 -35.67
C SER A 254 21.46 -27.52 -36.03
N GLY A 255 22.33 -27.59 -34.99
CA GLY A 255 23.79 -27.58 -35.14
C GLY A 255 24.37 -26.18 -35.30
N PHE A 256 23.60 -25.11 -34.96
CA PHE A 256 24.04 -23.73 -35.06
C PHE A 256 24.30 -23.10 -33.70
N GLY A 257 25.10 -22.04 -33.70
CA GLY A 257 25.31 -21.19 -32.54
C GLY A 257 26.43 -21.63 -31.60
N PRO A 258 26.66 -20.84 -30.51
CA PRO A 258 27.86 -20.99 -29.70
C PRO A 258 27.86 -22.23 -28.79
N PHE A 259 26.73 -22.95 -28.68
CA PHE A 259 26.59 -24.12 -27.84
C PHE A 259 26.59 -25.45 -28.64
N ALA A 260 26.59 -25.40 -29.98
CA ALA A 260 26.71 -26.58 -30.78
C ALA A 260 28.13 -27.18 -30.58
N ARG A 261 28.19 -28.47 -30.21
CA ARG A 261 29.43 -29.25 -29.99
C ARG A 261 29.34 -30.56 -30.74
N GLU A 262 30.48 -31.27 -30.83
CA GLU A 262 30.54 -32.60 -31.47
C GLU A 262 29.58 -33.58 -30.84
N THR A 263 29.44 -33.54 -29.49
CA THR A 263 28.46 -34.38 -28.78
C THR A 263 27.19 -33.55 -28.47
N GLN A 264 26.02 -34.12 -28.74
CA GLN A 264 24.73 -33.49 -28.44
C GLN A 264 24.56 -33.26 -26.95
N ASN A 265 25.11 -34.12 -26.08
CA ASN A 265 25.00 -33.99 -24.63
C ASN A 265 25.75 -32.74 -24.11
N GLU A 266 26.97 -32.48 -24.62
CA GLU A 266 27.73 -31.28 -24.28
C GLU A 266 27.00 -30.01 -24.75
N SER A 267 26.45 -30.03 -25.94
CA SER A 267 25.63 -28.96 -26.49
C SER A 267 24.45 -28.63 -25.56
N LEU A 268 23.73 -29.66 -25.10
CA LEU A 268 22.59 -29.52 -24.21
C LEU A 268 22.99 -28.99 -22.85
N LEU A 269 24.04 -29.51 -22.24
CA LEU A 269 24.51 -29.06 -20.91
C LEU A 269 24.92 -27.57 -20.90
N LEU A 270 25.66 -27.13 -21.94
CA LEU A 270 26.05 -25.75 -22.11
C LEU A 270 24.83 -24.82 -22.31
N LEU A 271 23.90 -25.26 -23.17
CA LEU A 271 22.66 -24.52 -23.42
C LEU A 271 21.80 -24.40 -22.17
N GLN A 272 21.60 -25.49 -21.41
CA GLN A 272 20.80 -25.51 -20.19
C GLN A 272 21.41 -24.61 -19.10
N ALA A 273 22.76 -24.66 -18.95
CA ALA A 273 23.46 -23.77 -18.02
C ALA A 273 23.29 -22.29 -18.39
N PHE A 274 23.46 -21.96 -19.68
CA PHE A 274 23.24 -20.60 -20.17
C PHE A 274 21.81 -20.12 -19.92
N MET A 275 20.81 -20.90 -20.28
CA MET A 275 19.41 -20.54 -20.10
C MET A 275 19.05 -20.37 -18.62
N GLY A 276 19.48 -21.29 -17.75
CA GLY A 276 19.21 -21.23 -16.32
C GLY A 276 19.82 -19.99 -15.65
N VAL A 277 21.11 -19.75 -15.90
CA VAL A 277 21.81 -18.56 -15.35
C VAL A 277 21.19 -17.27 -15.87
N THR A 278 20.92 -17.20 -17.16
CA THR A 278 20.33 -16.02 -17.80
C THR A 278 18.92 -15.72 -17.27
N ALA A 279 18.10 -16.76 -17.10
CA ALA A 279 16.75 -16.65 -16.53
C ALA A 279 16.80 -16.10 -15.09
N ILE A 280 17.63 -16.68 -14.24
CA ILE A 280 17.77 -16.27 -12.83
C ILE A 280 18.24 -14.81 -12.76
N MET A 281 19.30 -14.46 -13.50
CA MET A 281 19.86 -13.10 -13.52
C MET A 281 18.84 -12.06 -14.00
N ALA A 282 18.19 -12.33 -15.13
CA ALA A 282 17.22 -11.40 -15.72
C ALA A 282 16.00 -11.18 -14.80
N LEU A 283 15.45 -12.28 -14.22
CA LEU A 283 14.31 -12.22 -13.32
C LEU A 283 14.66 -11.56 -11.99
N ALA A 284 15.83 -11.87 -11.40
CA ALA A 284 16.27 -11.25 -10.16
C ALA A 284 16.47 -9.73 -10.33
N LEU A 285 17.07 -9.30 -11.46
CA LEU A 285 17.20 -7.89 -11.77
C LEU A 285 15.85 -7.22 -11.98
N ALA A 286 14.93 -7.83 -12.75
CA ALA A 286 13.61 -7.29 -12.98
C ALA A 286 12.80 -7.14 -11.69
N ALA A 287 12.89 -8.13 -10.79
CA ALA A 287 12.30 -8.07 -9.46
C ALA A 287 12.91 -6.92 -8.63
N GLY A 288 14.23 -6.75 -8.64
CA GLY A 288 14.91 -5.68 -7.90
C GLY A 288 14.54 -4.28 -8.37
N VAL A 289 14.53 -4.06 -9.69
CA VAL A 289 14.10 -2.79 -10.28
C VAL A 289 12.64 -2.48 -9.93
N THR A 290 11.78 -3.50 -9.97
CA THR A 290 10.36 -3.32 -9.64
C THR A 290 10.16 -3.04 -8.15
N GLU A 291 10.87 -3.72 -7.26
CA GLU A 291 10.84 -3.48 -5.81
C GLU A 291 11.30 -2.07 -5.48
N GLN A 292 12.43 -1.62 -6.07
CA GLN A 292 12.94 -0.26 -5.89
C GLN A 292 11.92 0.79 -6.34
N ARG A 293 11.34 0.64 -7.53
CA ARG A 293 10.32 1.57 -8.04
C ARG A 293 9.08 1.64 -7.14
N ARG A 294 8.63 0.49 -6.62
CA ARG A 294 7.51 0.44 -5.68
C ARG A 294 7.84 1.17 -4.37
N ALA A 295 9.06 1.01 -3.85
CA ALA A 295 9.52 1.71 -2.64
C ALA A 295 9.60 3.22 -2.84
N GLU A 296 10.19 3.68 -3.95
CA GLU A 296 10.27 5.10 -4.31
C GLU A 296 8.87 5.73 -4.48
N ALA A 297 7.96 5.04 -5.18
CA ALA A 297 6.58 5.49 -5.34
C ALA A 297 5.81 5.56 -4.02
N ALA A 298 6.05 4.60 -3.09
CA ALA A 298 5.45 4.61 -1.77
C ALA A 298 5.94 5.79 -0.93
N LEU A 299 7.25 6.07 -0.92
CA LEU A 299 7.85 7.22 -0.24
C LEU A 299 7.32 8.55 -0.79
N THR A 300 7.24 8.68 -2.11
CA THR A 300 6.71 9.88 -2.77
C THR A 300 5.24 10.09 -2.40
N ARG A 301 4.44 9.02 -2.37
CA ARG A 301 3.03 9.08 -1.99
C ARG A 301 2.85 9.46 -0.53
N GLU A 302 3.67 8.92 0.36
CA GLU A 302 3.64 9.24 1.79
C GLU A 302 4.01 10.71 2.04
N ALA A 303 5.08 11.20 1.39
CA ALA A 303 5.48 12.60 1.44
C ALA A 303 4.38 13.54 0.91
N ALA A 304 3.75 13.19 -0.21
CA ALA A 304 2.62 13.95 -0.77
C ALA A 304 1.41 13.96 0.16
N ASN A 305 1.08 12.82 0.77
CA ASN A 305 -0.03 12.71 1.73
C ASN A 305 0.23 13.55 2.99
N THR A 306 1.45 13.51 3.54
CA THR A 306 1.84 14.33 4.69
C THR A 306 1.74 15.81 4.37
N ARG A 307 2.20 16.24 3.18
CA ARG A 307 2.08 17.62 2.74
C ARG A 307 0.61 18.05 2.59
N ALA A 308 -0.23 17.21 1.98
CA ALA A 308 -1.66 17.49 1.83
C ALA A 308 -2.37 17.65 3.19
N ILE A 309 -2.01 16.86 4.20
CA ILE A 309 -2.56 17.00 5.56
C ILE A 309 -2.19 18.38 6.16
N LEU A 310 -0.94 18.80 6.00
CA LEU A 310 -0.49 20.11 6.49
C LEU A 310 -1.14 21.28 5.73
N ASP A 311 -1.33 21.13 4.42
CA ASP A 311 -1.96 22.15 3.57
C ASP A 311 -3.46 22.29 3.85
N MET A 312 -4.15 21.23 4.28
CA MET A 312 -5.57 21.22 4.66
C MET A 312 -5.81 21.58 6.14
N ALA A 313 -4.76 21.80 6.93
CA ALA A 313 -4.90 22.14 8.34
C ALA A 313 -5.69 23.42 8.53
N LEU A 314 -6.61 23.44 9.51
CA LEU A 314 -7.42 24.63 9.86
C LEU A 314 -6.59 25.69 10.59
N ASP A 315 -5.49 25.31 11.22
CA ASP A 315 -4.54 26.17 11.88
C ASP A 315 -3.35 26.51 10.96
N ALA A 316 -2.73 27.66 11.20
CA ALA A 316 -1.44 27.95 10.59
C ALA A 316 -0.38 27.01 11.13
N VAL A 317 0.33 26.34 10.21
CA VAL A 317 1.47 25.46 10.55
C VAL A 317 2.74 26.12 10.05
N ILE A 318 3.58 26.53 11.00
CA ILE A 318 4.83 27.24 10.72
C ILE A 318 5.98 26.41 11.27
N GLY A 319 6.96 26.10 10.40
CA GLY A 319 8.21 25.45 10.80
C GLY A 319 9.36 26.45 10.84
N MET A 320 10.27 26.31 11.82
CA MET A 320 11.54 27.05 11.83
C MET A 320 12.71 26.15 12.23
N ASP A 321 13.91 26.55 11.84
CA ASP A 321 15.17 25.92 12.24
C ASP A 321 15.70 26.45 13.58
N GLU A 322 16.85 25.93 14.02
CA GLU A 322 17.55 26.34 15.23
C GLU A 322 18.08 27.78 15.20
N HIS A 323 18.15 28.39 14.04
CA HIS A 323 18.53 29.78 13.86
C HIS A 323 17.34 30.73 13.81
N GLY A 324 16.11 30.20 13.97
CA GLY A 324 14.87 30.96 13.90
C GLY A 324 14.45 31.34 12.48
N VAL A 325 15.01 30.68 11.45
CA VAL A 325 14.63 30.89 10.04
C VAL A 325 13.42 30.00 9.73
N ILE A 326 12.42 30.57 9.08
CA ILE A 326 11.20 29.87 8.66
C ILE A 326 11.54 28.85 7.59
N THR A 327 11.18 27.59 7.81
CA THR A 327 11.41 26.45 6.90
C THR A 327 10.15 25.87 6.31
N ASN A 328 8.99 26.16 6.93
CA ASN A 328 7.68 25.73 6.45
C ASN A 328 6.61 26.77 6.75
N TRP A 329 5.68 26.94 5.80
CA TRP A 329 4.59 27.91 5.87
C TRP A 329 3.40 27.35 5.09
N ASN A 330 2.34 26.90 5.76
CA ASN A 330 1.19 26.30 5.08
C ASN A 330 0.21 27.36 4.53
N PRO A 331 -0.72 27.00 3.64
CA PRO A 331 -1.70 27.93 3.08
C PRO A 331 -2.55 28.66 4.14
N ARG A 332 -2.80 28.03 5.28
CA ARG A 332 -3.53 28.67 6.37
C ARG A 332 -2.72 29.79 7.03
N ALA A 333 -1.42 29.61 7.14
CA ALA A 333 -0.52 30.67 7.60
C ALA A 333 -0.52 31.88 6.65
N GLU A 334 -0.59 31.64 5.34
CA GLU A 334 -0.75 32.75 4.36
C GLU A 334 -2.01 33.57 4.61
N VAL A 335 -3.15 32.89 4.86
CA VAL A 335 -4.43 33.54 5.12
C VAL A 335 -4.42 34.31 6.46
N ILE A 336 -3.86 33.71 7.52
CA ILE A 336 -3.87 34.32 8.86
C ILE A 336 -2.90 35.49 8.95
N PHE A 337 -1.67 35.34 8.42
CA PHE A 337 -0.62 36.34 8.59
C PHE A 337 -0.47 37.32 7.42
N GLY A 338 -1.02 36.99 6.23
CA GLY A 338 -0.95 37.84 5.03
C GLY A 338 0.37 37.79 4.28
N TRP A 339 1.29 36.90 4.63
CA TRP A 339 2.53 36.63 3.91
C TRP A 339 2.39 35.39 3.05
N THR A 340 2.84 35.40 1.82
CA THR A 340 2.92 34.18 1.00
C THR A 340 4.08 33.30 1.47
N ALA A 341 3.99 31.98 1.21
CA ALA A 341 5.09 31.05 1.55
C ALA A 341 6.41 31.46 0.89
N GLY A 342 6.36 31.97 -0.35
CA GLY A 342 7.54 32.45 -1.07
C GLY A 342 8.24 33.67 -0.45
N GLU A 343 7.49 34.50 0.29
CA GLU A 343 8.01 35.66 1.01
C GLU A 343 8.46 35.30 2.44
N ALA A 344 7.76 34.38 3.11
CA ALA A 344 7.98 34.05 4.52
C ALA A 344 9.11 33.03 4.72
N VAL A 345 9.21 32.03 3.85
CA VAL A 345 10.24 30.95 3.97
C VAL A 345 11.63 31.54 3.66
N GLY A 346 12.54 31.33 4.59
CA GLY A 346 13.90 31.88 4.53
C GLY A 346 14.09 33.14 5.38
N GLU A 347 12.99 33.76 5.83
CA GLU A 347 13.04 34.94 6.70
C GLU A 347 13.09 34.54 8.20
N LYS A 348 13.47 35.46 9.07
CA LYS A 348 13.44 35.25 10.52
C LYS A 348 12.02 35.30 11.05
N LEU A 349 11.57 34.23 11.72
CA LEU A 349 10.25 34.16 12.32
C LEU A 349 9.95 35.37 13.22
N SER A 350 10.96 35.83 13.98
CA SER A 350 10.84 36.99 14.86
C SER A 350 10.48 38.28 14.13
N GLU A 351 10.79 38.40 12.86
CA GLU A 351 10.51 39.61 12.06
C GLU A 351 9.16 39.56 11.36
N VAL A 352 8.70 38.32 11.04
CA VAL A 352 7.50 38.09 10.26
C VAL A 352 6.23 38.04 11.12
N VAL A 353 6.23 37.33 12.27
CA VAL A 353 5.01 37.03 13.05
C VAL A 353 5.05 37.55 14.48
N ILE A 354 6.22 38.02 14.99
CA ILE A 354 6.34 38.44 16.39
C ILE A 354 6.31 39.97 16.49
N PRO A 355 5.41 40.54 17.31
CA PRO A 355 5.38 41.96 17.57
C PRO A 355 6.74 42.48 18.11
N PRO A 356 7.18 43.70 17.73
CA PRO A 356 8.52 44.22 18.03
C PRO A 356 8.94 44.13 19.50
N GLN A 357 7.99 44.38 20.42
CA GLN A 357 8.22 44.36 21.87
C GLN A 357 8.58 42.97 22.42
N TYR A 358 8.24 41.89 21.71
CA TYR A 358 8.49 40.49 22.16
C TYR A 358 9.65 39.82 21.42
N ARG A 359 10.25 40.42 20.39
CA ARG A 359 11.30 39.82 19.54
C ARG A 359 12.52 39.38 20.35
N GLU A 360 13.03 40.27 21.22
CA GLU A 360 14.18 39.94 22.06
C GLU A 360 13.89 38.79 23.05
N ALA A 361 12.69 38.76 23.61
CA ALA A 361 12.28 37.68 24.53
C ALA A 361 12.25 36.34 23.80
N HIS A 362 11.73 36.31 22.55
CA HIS A 362 11.72 35.12 21.71
C HIS A 362 13.16 34.62 21.41
N ILE A 363 14.05 35.53 20.97
CA ILE A 363 15.45 35.17 20.66
C ILE A 363 16.19 34.62 21.90
N ARG A 364 15.98 35.24 23.06
CA ARG A 364 16.55 34.73 24.32
C ARG A 364 15.98 33.37 24.69
N GLY A 365 14.67 33.15 24.52
CA GLY A 365 14.02 31.88 24.79
C GLY A 365 14.52 30.75 23.90
N LEU A 366 14.73 31.02 22.59
CA LEU A 366 15.28 30.06 21.64
C LEU A 366 16.73 29.65 22.05
N ARG A 367 17.59 30.63 22.36
CA ARG A 367 18.97 30.36 22.81
C ARG A 367 19.00 29.58 24.13
N HIS A 368 18.12 29.90 25.08
CA HIS A 368 18.00 29.16 26.33
C HIS A 368 17.63 27.71 26.09
N PHE A 369 16.61 27.45 25.22
CA PHE A 369 16.22 26.10 24.88
C PHE A 369 17.34 25.30 24.22
N LEU A 370 18.05 25.90 23.27
CA LEU A 370 19.17 25.22 22.58
C LEU A 370 20.30 24.86 23.54
N ALA A 371 20.52 25.65 24.60
CA ALA A 371 21.53 25.38 25.63
C ALA A 371 21.09 24.37 26.68
N THR A 372 19.81 24.34 27.06
CA THR A 372 19.32 23.60 28.25
C THR A 372 18.34 22.48 27.92
N GLY A 373 17.72 22.50 26.71
CA GLY A 373 16.61 21.63 26.36
C GLY A 373 15.28 21.98 27.04
N GLN A 374 15.22 23.11 27.77
CA GLN A 374 14.02 23.52 28.51
C GLN A 374 13.48 24.87 27.99
N GLY A 375 12.16 24.94 27.84
CA GLY A 375 11.48 26.17 27.41
C GLY A 375 10.07 26.28 27.98
N PRO A 376 9.71 27.44 28.57
CA PRO A 376 8.45 27.59 29.29
C PRO A 376 7.21 27.56 28.39
N VAL A 377 7.36 27.77 27.09
CA VAL A 377 6.25 27.85 26.09
C VAL A 377 6.11 26.59 25.23
N LEU A 378 7.03 25.63 25.36
CA LEU A 378 7.06 24.44 24.53
C LEU A 378 6.16 23.33 25.07
N ASN A 379 5.61 22.49 24.15
CA ASN A 379 4.75 21.34 24.48
C ASN A 379 3.48 21.69 25.26
N ARG A 380 2.98 22.91 25.14
CA ARG A 380 1.72 23.36 25.75
C ARG A 380 1.04 24.42 24.88
N ARG A 381 -0.26 24.57 25.05
CA ARG A 381 -1.03 25.66 24.43
C ARG A 381 -0.93 26.91 25.26
N ILE A 382 -0.66 28.02 24.61
CA ILE A 382 -0.61 29.34 25.21
C ILE A 382 -1.35 30.35 24.32
N GLU A 383 -1.97 31.34 24.93
CA GLU A 383 -2.55 32.48 24.24
C GLU A 383 -1.54 33.64 24.28
N ILE A 384 -1.20 34.18 23.12
CA ILE A 384 -0.25 35.29 22.95
C ILE A 384 -0.73 36.21 21.83
N THR A 385 -0.03 37.33 21.66
CA THR A 385 -0.26 38.27 20.54
C THR A 385 0.72 37.98 19.41
N ALA A 386 0.22 37.92 18.17
CA ALA A 386 0.97 37.79 16.95
C ALA A 386 0.81 39.03 16.06
N LEU A 387 1.67 39.17 15.03
CA LEU A 387 1.69 40.31 14.11
C LEU A 387 1.34 39.84 12.68
N ARG A 388 0.42 40.54 12.02
CA ARG A 388 0.16 40.35 10.57
C ARG A 388 1.08 41.25 9.73
N ARG A 389 1.12 40.97 8.44
CA ARG A 389 1.90 41.76 7.45
C ARG A 389 1.52 43.26 7.44
N ASP A 390 0.27 43.57 7.66
CA ASP A 390 -0.24 44.97 7.68
C ASP A 390 0.10 45.73 8.98
N GLY A 391 0.80 45.08 9.90
CA GLY A 391 1.17 45.62 11.21
C GLY A 391 0.09 45.45 12.29
N THR A 392 -1.03 44.79 12.00
CA THR A 392 -2.10 44.53 12.97
C THR A 392 -1.66 43.44 13.97
N GLU A 393 -1.73 43.79 15.26
CA GLU A 393 -1.58 42.77 16.34
C GLU A 393 -2.92 42.10 16.61
N PHE A 394 -2.88 40.76 16.81
CA PHE A 394 -4.08 39.97 17.07
C PHE A 394 -3.79 38.78 17.99
N PRO A 395 -4.80 38.31 18.75
CA PRO A 395 -4.64 37.21 19.68
C PRO A 395 -4.60 35.88 18.94
N VAL A 396 -3.65 35.01 19.33
CA VAL A 396 -3.50 33.67 18.79
C VAL A 396 -3.36 32.65 19.91
N GLU A 397 -3.92 31.46 19.68
CA GLU A 397 -3.60 30.27 20.47
C GLU A 397 -2.46 29.53 19.77
N LEU A 398 -1.35 29.30 20.47
CA LEU A 398 -0.11 28.78 19.93
C LEU A 398 0.32 27.50 20.67
N SER A 399 0.74 26.49 19.91
CA SER A 399 1.41 25.29 20.41
C SER A 399 2.72 25.08 19.66
N ILE A 400 3.86 24.97 20.35
CA ILE A 400 5.18 24.77 19.73
C ILE A 400 5.74 23.42 20.15
N LEU A 401 6.14 22.64 19.14
CA LEU A 401 6.71 21.29 19.30
C LEU A 401 8.16 21.29 18.77
N PRO A 402 9.17 21.12 19.65
CA PRO A 402 10.54 20.94 19.21
C PRO A 402 10.77 19.52 18.70
N LEU A 403 11.41 19.36 17.54
CA LEU A 403 11.80 18.09 16.96
C LEU A 403 13.32 18.05 16.79
N LYS A 404 13.97 17.07 17.41
CA LYS A 404 15.41 16.85 17.23
C LYS A 404 15.65 16.02 15.96
N VAL A 405 16.39 16.58 15.00
CA VAL A 405 16.74 15.93 13.73
C VAL A 405 18.27 15.83 13.66
N GLY A 406 18.83 14.68 13.97
CA GLY A 406 20.27 14.50 14.08
C GLY A 406 20.88 15.34 15.22
N ALA A 407 21.80 16.26 14.89
CA ALA A 407 22.40 17.18 15.85
C ALA A 407 21.63 18.50 15.99
N SER A 408 20.67 18.80 15.12
CA SER A 408 19.93 20.06 15.03
C SER A 408 18.54 19.97 15.58
N TYR A 409 17.91 21.11 15.87
CA TYR A 409 16.50 21.21 16.26
C TYR A 409 15.68 21.90 15.17
N ARG A 410 14.46 21.41 14.97
CA ARG A 410 13.38 22.08 14.23
C ARG A 410 12.23 22.33 15.17
N PHE A 411 11.52 23.43 14.96
CA PHE A 411 10.35 23.80 15.77
C PHE A 411 9.14 23.88 14.84
N ASN A 412 8.06 23.21 15.18
CA ASN A 412 6.80 23.30 14.47
C ASN A 412 5.78 23.97 15.38
N ALA A 413 5.19 25.06 14.92
CA ALA A 413 4.15 25.80 15.60
C ALA A 413 2.80 25.58 14.92
N PHE A 414 1.77 25.30 15.72
CA PHE A 414 0.37 25.31 15.32
C PHE A 414 -0.26 26.55 15.90
N ILE A 415 -0.85 27.39 15.07
CA ILE A 415 -1.33 28.74 15.46
C ILE A 415 -2.76 28.92 14.97
N ALA A 416 -3.68 29.10 15.91
CA ALA A 416 -5.07 29.43 15.64
C ALA A 416 -5.32 30.94 15.94
N ASP A 417 -5.99 31.61 15.02
CA ASP A 417 -6.53 32.95 15.26
C ASP A 417 -7.77 32.86 16.16
N ILE A 418 -7.68 33.43 17.36
CA ILE A 418 -8.77 33.40 18.34
C ILE A 418 -9.53 34.71 18.44
N SER A 419 -9.35 35.63 17.49
CA SER A 419 -9.99 36.96 17.51
C SER A 419 -11.52 36.88 17.55
N GLU A 420 -12.12 36.00 16.74
CA GLU A 420 -13.58 35.81 16.75
C GLU A 420 -14.06 35.19 18.06
N ARG A 421 -13.34 34.21 18.58
CA ARG A 421 -13.65 33.54 19.86
C ARG A 421 -13.60 34.53 21.02
N GLN A 422 -12.60 35.42 21.07
CA GLN A 422 -12.50 36.44 22.11
C GLN A 422 -13.61 37.47 22.00
N ARG A 423 -13.91 37.99 20.80
CA ARG A 423 -15.03 38.93 20.59
C ARG A 423 -16.36 38.33 21.04
N ALA A 424 -16.66 37.10 20.64
CA ALA A 424 -17.90 36.42 21.04
C ALA A 424 -17.98 36.23 22.56
N LYS A 425 -16.85 35.94 23.22
CA LYS A 425 -16.78 35.82 24.67
C LYS A 425 -17.04 37.15 25.35
N GLU A 426 -16.43 38.24 24.89
CA GLU A 426 -16.62 39.60 25.44
C GLU A 426 -18.07 40.06 25.26
N GLU A 427 -18.68 39.78 24.09
CA GLU A 427 -20.07 40.08 23.84
C GLU A 427 -21.02 39.28 24.76
N LEU A 428 -20.76 38.01 24.95
CA LEU A 428 -21.53 37.19 25.89
C LEU A 428 -21.42 37.71 27.35
N GLU A 429 -20.22 38.05 27.76
CA GLU A 429 -19.99 38.61 29.11
C GLU A 429 -20.71 39.97 29.29
N ARG A 430 -20.77 40.77 28.22
CA ARG A 430 -21.54 42.03 28.24
C ARG A 430 -23.03 41.76 28.35
N LEU A 431 -23.57 40.88 27.50
CA LEU A 431 -24.99 40.51 27.54
C LEU A 431 -25.41 39.94 28.89
N VAL A 432 -24.55 39.11 29.50
CA VAL A 432 -24.81 38.57 30.86
C VAL A 432 -24.87 39.69 31.89
N ARG A 433 -23.95 40.66 31.83
CA ARG A 433 -23.98 41.83 32.74
C ARG A 433 -25.27 42.65 32.52
N ASP A 434 -25.60 43.00 31.28
CA ASP A 434 -26.82 43.77 30.95
C ASP A 434 -28.10 43.03 31.41
N LEU A 435 -28.14 41.71 31.29
CA LEU A 435 -29.26 40.91 31.79
C LEU A 435 -29.33 40.91 33.32
N MET A 436 -28.20 40.78 34.03
CA MET A 436 -28.15 40.84 35.49
C MET A 436 -28.63 42.21 36.02
N ASP A 437 -28.19 43.28 35.37
CA ASP A 437 -28.61 44.64 35.70
C ASP A 437 -30.12 44.86 35.45
N ALA A 438 -30.65 44.35 34.36
CA ALA A 438 -32.09 44.38 34.08
C ALA A 438 -32.90 43.58 35.08
N LEU A 439 -32.44 42.37 35.46
CA LEU A 439 -33.08 41.54 36.52
C LEU A 439 -33.08 42.23 37.88
N ALA A 440 -31.99 42.96 38.19
CA ALA A 440 -31.91 43.70 39.45
C ALA A 440 -32.95 44.87 39.54
N GLN A 441 -33.36 45.43 38.38
CA GLN A 441 -34.40 46.47 38.31
C GLN A 441 -35.82 45.95 38.44
N VAL A 442 -36.04 44.63 38.23
CA VAL A 442 -37.37 44.02 38.39
C VAL A 442 -37.78 43.99 39.84
N LYS A 443 -38.73 44.89 40.19
CA LYS A 443 -39.35 44.91 41.54
C LYS A 443 -40.20 43.68 41.76
N THR A 444 -39.62 42.65 42.38
CA THR A 444 -40.37 41.43 42.77
C THR A 444 -40.66 41.47 44.27
N MET A 445 -41.95 41.43 44.65
CA MET A 445 -42.34 41.22 46.03
C MET A 445 -41.94 39.79 46.47
N LYS A 446 -41.01 39.66 47.43
CA LYS A 446 -40.61 38.38 48.02
C LYS A 446 -40.84 38.39 49.50
N GLY A 447 -41.43 37.33 50.04
CA GLY A 447 -41.58 37.11 51.48
C GLY A 447 -43.02 37.20 52.00
N LEU A 448 -43.16 37.06 53.31
CA LEU A 448 -44.45 37.16 54.00
C LEU A 448 -44.75 38.64 54.28
N LEU A 449 -45.82 39.18 53.71
CA LEU A 449 -46.27 40.54 53.98
C LEU A 449 -47.16 40.52 55.24
N PRO A 450 -46.80 41.26 56.27
CA PRO A 450 -47.59 41.32 57.51
C PRO A 450 -48.84 42.17 57.29
N ILE A 451 -50.02 41.52 57.20
CA ILE A 451 -51.31 42.18 57.04
C ILE A 451 -52.11 42.18 58.36
N CYS A 452 -52.79 43.29 58.61
CA CYS A 452 -53.71 43.40 59.76
C CYS A 452 -54.90 42.44 59.57
N SER A 453 -55.17 41.62 60.53
CA SER A 453 -56.28 40.64 60.49
C SER A 453 -57.69 41.31 60.37
N SER A 454 -57.80 42.52 60.91
CA SER A 454 -59.05 43.28 60.92
C SER A 454 -59.22 44.16 59.71
N CYS A 455 -58.38 45.15 59.47
CA CYS A 455 -58.56 46.16 58.43
C CYS A 455 -57.77 45.86 57.13
N LYS A 456 -57.02 44.71 57.02
CA LYS A 456 -56.25 44.24 55.84
C LYS A 456 -55.14 45.23 55.36
N LYS A 457 -54.77 46.23 56.13
CA LYS A 457 -53.59 47.09 55.82
C LYS A 457 -52.31 46.28 55.96
N ILE A 458 -51.31 46.60 55.09
CA ILE A 458 -49.98 46.02 55.16
C ILE A 458 -49.08 46.91 56.00
N ARG A 459 -48.24 46.29 56.85
CA ARG A 459 -47.23 47.01 57.62
C ARG A 459 -45.98 47.16 56.75
N SER A 460 -45.62 48.39 56.40
CA SER A 460 -44.38 48.66 55.62
C SER A 460 -43.14 48.45 56.49
N ASP A 461 -41.99 48.37 55.82
CA ASP A 461 -40.70 48.19 56.50
C ASP A 461 -40.36 49.35 57.47
N GLU A 462 -40.94 50.50 57.21
CA GLU A 462 -40.86 51.67 58.10
C GLU A 462 -41.88 51.65 59.27
N ASN A 463 -42.56 50.54 59.50
CA ASN A 463 -43.51 50.30 60.55
C ASN A 463 -44.83 51.08 60.48
N TYR A 464 -45.21 51.65 59.30
CA TYR A 464 -46.51 52.31 59.06
C TYR A 464 -47.48 51.35 58.36
N TRP A 465 -48.77 51.52 58.68
CA TRP A 465 -49.85 50.70 58.06
C TRP A 465 -50.40 51.43 56.81
N LYS A 466 -50.13 50.88 55.63
CA LYS A 466 -50.60 51.33 54.34
C LYS A 466 -51.72 50.46 53.81
N ASN A 467 -52.58 51.00 52.91
CA ASN A 467 -53.53 50.18 52.18
C ASN A 467 -52.77 49.19 51.30
N ILE A 468 -53.37 48.02 51.09
CA ILE A 468 -52.75 46.95 50.29
C ILE A 468 -52.44 47.39 48.83
N GLU A 469 -53.36 48.15 48.24
CA GLU A 469 -53.23 48.66 46.90
C GLU A 469 -52.01 49.61 46.80
N THR A 470 -51.93 50.60 47.68
CA THR A 470 -50.83 51.56 47.73
C THR A 470 -49.49 50.85 47.94
N TYR A 471 -49.45 49.86 48.85
CA TYR A 471 -48.22 49.11 49.10
C TYR A 471 -47.75 48.33 47.87
N ILE A 472 -48.72 47.66 47.19
CA ILE A 472 -48.39 46.84 45.98
C ILE A 472 -47.95 47.75 44.82
N GLU A 473 -48.59 48.91 44.58
CA GLU A 473 -48.23 49.88 43.55
C GLU A 473 -46.82 50.48 43.81
N GLU A 474 -46.46 50.72 45.06
CA GLU A 474 -45.13 51.23 45.40
C GLU A 474 -43.99 50.17 45.22
N HIS A 475 -44.33 48.89 45.36
CA HIS A 475 -43.35 47.78 45.42
C HIS A 475 -43.42 46.82 44.20
N SER A 476 -44.34 47.10 43.26
CA SER A 476 -44.47 46.33 42.00
C SER A 476 -44.94 47.23 40.88
N GLU A 477 -45.01 46.71 39.69
CA GLU A 477 -45.60 47.39 38.51
C GLU A 477 -47.14 47.17 38.40
N ALA A 478 -47.73 46.58 39.39
CA ALA A 478 -49.18 46.32 39.39
C ALA A 478 -49.94 47.60 39.70
N SER A 479 -51.02 47.89 38.95
CA SER A 479 -51.99 48.96 39.21
C SER A 479 -53.37 48.32 39.46
N PHE A 480 -54.17 48.99 40.30
CA PHE A 480 -55.46 48.51 40.72
C PHE A 480 -56.59 49.25 40.05
N THR A 481 -57.58 48.50 39.59
CA THR A 481 -58.89 49.04 39.17
C THR A 481 -59.93 48.67 40.21
N HIS A 482 -60.85 49.60 40.52
CA HIS A 482 -61.88 49.39 41.52
C HIS A 482 -63.16 48.87 40.89
N GLY A 483 -63.70 47.81 41.47
CA GLY A 483 -65.00 47.25 41.13
C GLY A 483 -65.68 46.72 42.39
N ILE A 484 -67.00 46.55 42.31
CA ILE A 484 -67.78 45.96 43.42
C ILE A 484 -68.09 44.50 43.06
N CYS A 485 -67.65 43.57 43.90
CA CYS A 485 -67.92 42.15 43.69
C CYS A 485 -69.42 41.83 43.94
N PRO A 486 -69.94 40.77 43.35
CA PRO A 486 -71.35 40.39 43.45
C PRO A 486 -71.86 40.30 44.89
N ASP A 487 -71.08 39.77 45.80
CA ASP A 487 -71.48 39.65 47.22
C ASP A 487 -71.61 41.03 47.90
N CYS A 488 -70.70 41.96 47.54
CA CYS A 488 -70.80 43.32 48.04
C CYS A 488 -71.98 44.10 47.42
N VAL A 489 -72.28 43.86 46.13
CA VAL A 489 -73.48 44.39 45.48
C VAL A 489 -74.75 43.96 46.21
N GLN A 490 -74.82 42.66 46.57
CA GLN A 490 -75.95 42.11 47.28
C GLN A 490 -76.11 42.73 48.68
N LYS A 491 -75.02 42.92 49.42
CA LYS A 491 -74.98 43.54 50.75
C LYS A 491 -75.35 45.03 50.72
N LEU A 492 -74.90 45.79 49.72
CA LEU A 492 -75.09 47.22 49.67
C LEU A 492 -76.38 47.64 48.98
N TYR A 493 -76.82 46.87 47.98
CA TYR A 493 -77.95 47.25 47.12
C TYR A 493 -79.10 46.26 47.11
N GLY A 494 -79.00 45.12 47.80
CA GLY A 494 -80.08 44.14 47.98
C GLY A 494 -80.49 43.29 46.78
N TYR A 495 -79.67 43.31 45.69
CA TYR A 495 -79.96 42.43 44.52
C TYR A 495 -78.70 41.64 44.13
N GLN A 496 -78.89 40.46 43.51
CA GLN A 496 -77.77 39.68 42.94
C GLN A 496 -77.64 39.97 41.45
N PRO A 497 -76.50 40.51 41.01
CA PRO A 497 -76.28 40.69 39.59
C PRO A 497 -76.12 39.29 38.95
N LYS A 498 -76.84 39.02 37.84
CA LYS A 498 -76.60 37.83 37.01
C LYS A 498 -75.22 37.96 36.38
N ILE A 499 -74.28 37.10 36.78
CA ILE A 499 -72.98 36.96 36.14
C ILE A 499 -73.21 36.10 34.87
N GLU A 500 -73.28 36.75 33.68
CA GLU A 500 -73.12 36.00 32.41
C GLU A 500 -71.65 35.54 32.31
N GLY A 501 -71.46 34.19 32.51
CA GLY A 501 -70.15 33.59 32.40
C GLY A 501 -69.64 33.67 30.97
N LYS A 502 -68.55 34.36 30.74
CA LYS A 502 -67.62 34.06 29.62
C LYS A 502 -66.67 32.99 30.08
N ARG A 503 -66.67 31.85 29.32
CA ARG A 503 -65.65 30.81 29.39
C ARG A 503 -64.27 31.29 29.02
#